data_e072f12ced7bb03ccb183010e6262611
#
_entry.id   e072f12ced7bb03ccb183010e6262611
#
_cell.length_a   1.000
_cell.length_b   1.000
_cell.length_c   1.000
_cell.angle_alpha   90.00
_cell.angle_beta   90.00
_cell.angle_gamma   90.00
#
_symmetry.space_group_name_H-M   'P 1'
#
loop_
_entity.id
_entity.type
_entity.pdbx_description
1 polymer ?
#
loop_
_entity_poly.entity_id
_entity_poly.type
_entity_poly.pdbx_seq_one_letter_code
_entity_poly.pdbx_strand_id
1 'polypeptide(L)'
;MCIRDREPGVKFDTMLVLNGPQGIGKSTLISRLAGEWFSDSLNLSDTKDKTAAEKLQGYWILEIGELAGLRKAEVETLRSFLSRQNDIYRAAFGRRATPHPRQCIFFGTTNAESGYLRDTTGNRRFWPVKTPGGGAKHSWELTHEDISQIWAEVLVLVENGEKLHLAPDLETLAKSEQREALESDEREGLVREYLETLLPEDWDGMDLFDRRSFLAGVNNIGRVGTVARTRVCNMEIWCELFGKDQGSLGRAESNNLTAMLTKLGWVRKEKKERVRPYGCLLYTSDAADEL
;
A
#
# COMPACT_ATOMS: atom_id res chain seq x y z
N MET A 1 15.70 -14.70 5.04
CA MET A 1 15.66 -15.81 5.98
C MET A 1 17.05 -16.29 6.36
N CYS A 2 17.86 -16.90 5.50
CA CYS A 2 19.20 -17.42 5.83
C CYS A 2 20.11 -16.39 6.51
N ILE A 3 20.11 -15.11 6.06
CA ILE A 3 20.89 -14.04 6.72
C ILE A 3 20.35 -13.79 8.13
N ARG A 4 19.03 -13.70 8.31
CA ARG A 4 18.42 -13.39 9.60
C ARG A 4 18.54 -14.51 10.62
N ASP A 5 18.70 -15.74 10.15
CA ASP A 5 18.99 -16.89 11.00
C ASP A 5 20.46 -16.88 11.50
N ARG A 6 21.39 -16.53 10.60
CA ARG A 6 22.82 -16.40 10.95
C ARG A 6 23.12 -15.14 11.77
N GLU A 7 22.35 -14.06 11.58
CA GLU A 7 22.47 -12.78 12.28
C GLU A 7 21.13 -12.41 12.95
N PRO A 8 20.79 -13.07 14.08
CA PRO A 8 19.53 -12.81 14.79
C PRO A 8 19.36 -11.34 15.12
N GLY A 9 18.18 -10.81 14.83
CA GLY A 9 17.86 -9.39 15.06
C GLY A 9 18.34 -8.43 13.97
N VAL A 10 18.97 -8.91 12.89
CA VAL A 10 19.31 -8.04 11.76
C VAL A 10 18.06 -7.33 11.22
N LYS A 11 18.24 -6.08 10.80
CA LYS A 11 17.15 -5.24 10.29
C LYS A 11 16.58 -5.80 8.99
N PHE A 12 15.36 -6.31 9.06
CA PHE A 12 14.57 -6.75 7.91
C PHE A 12 13.10 -6.52 8.20
N ASP A 13 12.53 -5.45 7.68
CA ASP A 13 11.17 -4.98 7.97
C ASP A 13 10.22 -5.11 6.77
N THR A 14 10.57 -5.96 5.82
CA THR A 14 9.78 -6.20 4.61
C THR A 14 9.07 -7.55 4.66
N MET A 15 7.96 -7.63 3.93
CA MET A 15 7.13 -8.81 3.77
C MET A 15 6.80 -8.99 2.30
N LEU A 16 7.12 -10.16 1.74
CA LEU A 16 6.68 -10.55 0.41
C LEU A 16 5.19 -10.85 0.44
N VAL A 17 4.42 -10.27 -0.49
CA VAL A 17 2.97 -10.46 -0.58
C VAL A 17 2.64 -11.14 -1.90
N LEU A 18 2.22 -12.41 -1.83
CA LEU A 18 1.76 -13.16 -2.99
C LEU A 18 0.29 -12.81 -3.26
N ASN A 19 0.01 -12.14 -4.37
CA ASN A 19 -1.34 -11.76 -4.77
C ASN A 19 -1.76 -12.45 -6.06
N GLY A 20 -2.96 -13.01 -6.07
CA GLY A 20 -3.50 -13.74 -7.22
C GLY A 20 -4.69 -14.61 -6.86
N PRO A 21 -5.29 -15.32 -7.84
CA PRO A 21 -6.50 -16.10 -7.66
C PRO A 21 -6.44 -17.08 -6.49
N GLN A 22 -7.59 -17.41 -5.95
CA GLN A 22 -7.71 -18.45 -4.93
C GLN A 22 -7.36 -19.82 -5.51
N GLY A 23 -6.77 -20.69 -4.70
CA GLY A 23 -6.52 -22.08 -5.06
C GLY A 23 -5.27 -22.34 -5.91
N ILE A 24 -4.48 -21.32 -6.26
CA ILE A 24 -3.25 -21.48 -7.06
C ILE A 24 -2.04 -21.98 -6.27
N GLY A 25 -2.19 -22.22 -4.97
CA GLY A 25 -1.15 -22.81 -4.13
C GLY A 25 -0.17 -21.83 -3.49
N LYS A 26 -0.57 -20.56 -3.24
CA LYS A 26 0.27 -19.53 -2.58
C LYS A 26 0.76 -20.00 -1.21
N SER A 27 -0.15 -20.32 -0.30
CA SER A 27 0.19 -20.83 1.04
C SER A 27 0.92 -22.16 1.00
N THR A 28 0.59 -23.03 0.02
CA THR A 28 1.28 -24.29 -0.19
C THR A 28 2.76 -24.06 -0.55
N LEU A 29 3.06 -23.08 -1.40
CA LEU A 29 4.44 -22.70 -1.74
C LEU A 29 5.21 -22.29 -0.50
N ILE A 30 4.64 -21.38 0.30
CA ILE A 30 5.27 -20.85 1.52
C ILE A 30 5.52 -21.98 2.52
N SER A 31 4.52 -22.83 2.74
CA SER A 31 4.61 -23.99 3.64
C SER A 31 5.68 -24.97 3.17
N ARG A 32 5.77 -25.28 1.87
CA ARG A 32 6.80 -26.17 1.34
C ARG A 32 8.22 -25.61 1.48
N LEU A 33 8.39 -24.32 1.26
CA LEU A 33 9.70 -23.65 1.46
C LEU A 33 10.18 -23.72 2.90
N ALA A 34 9.29 -23.61 3.87
CA ALA A 34 9.65 -23.60 5.29
C ALA A 34 9.68 -25.00 5.92
N GLY A 35 8.94 -25.97 5.35
CA GLY A 35 8.81 -27.30 5.93
C GLY A 35 8.24 -27.27 7.35
N GLU A 36 8.89 -27.93 8.30
CA GLU A 36 8.47 -27.98 9.70
C GLU A 36 8.57 -26.64 10.44
N TRP A 37 9.30 -25.67 9.90
CA TRP A 37 9.44 -24.32 10.46
C TRP A 37 8.44 -23.31 9.88
N PHE A 38 7.34 -23.78 9.32
CA PHE A 38 6.21 -22.99 8.82
C PHE A 38 5.16 -22.77 9.91
N SER A 39 4.57 -21.57 9.94
CA SER A 39 3.37 -21.30 10.73
C SER A 39 2.45 -20.30 10.04
N ASP A 40 1.17 -20.59 10.02
CA ASP A 40 0.05 -19.72 9.62
C ASP A 40 -0.83 -19.31 10.81
N SER A 41 -0.38 -19.62 12.04
CA SER A 41 -1.17 -19.45 13.26
C SER A 41 -1.17 -18.02 13.81
N LEU A 42 -0.41 -17.10 13.19
CA LEU A 42 -0.30 -15.72 13.63
C LEU A 42 -1.48 -14.89 13.14
N ASN A 43 -2.32 -14.44 14.06
CA ASN A 43 -3.38 -13.48 13.77
C ASN A 43 -2.92 -12.04 14.05
N LEU A 44 -3.50 -11.08 13.33
CA LEU A 44 -3.17 -9.67 13.54
C LEU A 44 -3.54 -9.14 14.94
N SER A 45 -4.58 -9.68 15.56
CA SER A 45 -4.92 -9.40 16.96
C SER A 45 -3.77 -9.70 17.91
N ASP A 46 -3.01 -10.77 17.63
CA ASP A 46 -1.89 -11.21 18.45
C ASP A 46 -0.72 -10.22 18.41
N THR A 47 -0.56 -9.47 17.31
CA THR A 47 0.59 -8.56 17.10
C THR A 47 0.65 -7.40 18.09
N LYS A 48 -0.41 -7.20 18.87
CA LYS A 48 -0.51 -6.14 19.89
C LYS A 48 0.09 -6.53 21.23
N ASP A 49 0.22 -7.81 21.51
CA ASP A 49 0.65 -8.32 22.81
C ASP A 49 1.79 -9.35 22.73
N LYS A 50 2.07 -10.01 23.85
CA LYS A 50 3.12 -11.03 23.95
C LYS A 50 2.79 -12.33 23.19
N THR A 51 1.53 -12.57 22.88
CA THR A 51 1.07 -13.80 22.22
C THR A 51 1.73 -13.96 20.86
N ALA A 52 1.88 -12.85 20.11
CA ALA A 52 2.62 -12.90 18.86
C ALA A 52 4.06 -13.37 19.06
N ALA A 53 4.75 -12.80 20.05
CA ALA A 53 6.15 -13.15 20.32
C ALA A 53 6.33 -14.63 20.68
N GLU A 54 5.38 -15.20 21.42
CA GLU A 54 5.35 -16.64 21.74
C GLU A 54 5.10 -17.49 20.48
N LYS A 55 4.20 -17.06 19.58
CA LYS A 55 3.90 -17.75 18.32
C LYS A 55 5.01 -17.68 17.28
N LEU A 56 5.97 -16.78 17.43
CA LEU A 56 7.13 -16.71 16.53
C LEU A 56 8.20 -17.77 16.86
N GLN A 57 8.17 -18.37 18.05
CA GLN A 57 9.23 -19.25 18.52
C GLN A 57 9.24 -20.56 17.75
N GLY A 58 10.41 -20.94 17.25
CA GLY A 58 10.61 -22.19 16.51
C GLY A 58 10.21 -22.13 15.04
N TYR A 59 9.79 -20.98 14.51
CA TYR A 59 9.40 -20.86 13.11
C TYR A 59 10.31 -19.90 12.34
N TRP A 60 10.56 -20.25 11.09
CA TRP A 60 11.34 -19.43 10.17
C TRP A 60 10.47 -18.53 9.30
N ILE A 61 9.39 -19.11 8.75
CA ILE A 61 8.47 -18.42 7.86
C ILE A 61 7.07 -18.45 8.46
N LEU A 62 6.52 -17.26 8.67
CA LEU A 62 5.13 -17.10 9.09
C LEU A 62 4.31 -16.49 7.96
N GLU A 63 3.15 -17.08 7.72
CA GLU A 63 2.18 -16.54 6.78
C GLU A 63 1.16 -15.66 7.51
N ILE A 64 0.86 -14.51 6.91
CA ILE A 64 -0.25 -13.65 7.29
C ILE A 64 -1.21 -13.63 6.11
N GLY A 65 -2.29 -14.39 6.22
CA GLY A 65 -3.30 -14.52 5.18
C GLY A 65 -4.26 -13.34 5.11
N GLU A 66 -5.04 -13.29 4.04
CA GLU A 66 -6.21 -12.42 3.88
C GLU A 66 -5.94 -10.91 4.07
N LEU A 67 -4.82 -10.41 3.55
CA LEU A 67 -4.44 -9.00 3.70
C LEU A 67 -5.49 -8.02 3.16
N ALA A 68 -6.33 -8.42 2.22
CA ALA A 68 -7.39 -7.58 1.66
C ALA A 68 -8.46 -7.17 2.68
N GLY A 69 -8.68 -7.98 3.72
CA GLY A 69 -9.64 -7.70 4.79
C GLY A 69 -9.18 -6.71 5.84
N LEU A 70 -7.91 -6.27 5.80
CA LEU A 70 -7.33 -5.45 6.85
C LEU A 70 -7.81 -4.00 6.81
N ARG A 71 -8.22 -3.49 7.98
CA ARG A 71 -8.48 -2.07 8.16
C ARG A 71 -7.17 -1.28 8.27
N LYS A 72 -7.20 0.02 7.97
CA LYS A 72 -6.02 0.90 8.04
C LYS A 72 -5.23 0.79 9.34
N ALA A 73 -5.91 0.77 10.49
CA ALA A 73 -5.29 0.63 11.80
C ALA A 73 -4.57 -0.73 11.99
N GLU A 74 -5.07 -1.77 11.35
CA GLU A 74 -4.46 -3.11 11.38
C GLU A 74 -3.20 -3.16 10.52
N VAL A 75 -3.21 -2.50 9.37
CA VAL A 75 -2.02 -2.34 8.51
C VAL A 75 -0.93 -1.56 9.24
N GLU A 76 -1.26 -0.49 9.98
CA GLU A 76 -0.29 0.26 10.79
C GLU A 76 0.30 -0.60 11.92
N THR A 77 -0.53 -1.40 12.57
CA THR A 77 -0.11 -2.35 13.60
C THR A 77 0.85 -3.39 13.00
N LEU A 78 0.50 -3.96 11.85
CA LEU A 78 1.34 -4.90 11.14
C LEU A 78 2.69 -4.29 10.74
N ARG A 79 2.72 -3.07 10.22
CA ARG A 79 3.97 -2.36 9.89
C ARG A 79 4.88 -2.18 11.11
N SER A 80 4.30 -1.77 12.23
CA SER A 80 5.03 -1.65 13.50
C SER A 80 5.58 -3.00 13.94
N PHE A 81 4.79 -4.05 13.82
CA PHE A 81 5.20 -5.41 14.16
C PHE A 81 6.33 -5.93 13.25
N LEU A 82 6.24 -5.74 11.94
CA LEU A 82 7.28 -6.13 10.98
C LEU A 82 8.63 -5.44 11.26
N SER A 83 8.58 -4.21 11.76
CA SER A 83 9.79 -3.40 12.00
C SER A 83 10.59 -3.80 13.24
N ARG A 84 10.07 -4.68 14.08
CA ARG A 84 10.76 -5.13 15.28
C ARG A 84 11.97 -5.99 14.94
N GLN A 85 13.08 -5.72 15.58
CA GLN A 85 14.29 -6.54 15.50
C GLN A 85 14.36 -7.53 16.66
N ASN A 86 13.79 -7.15 17.81
CA ASN A 86 13.70 -7.96 19.00
C ASN A 86 12.26 -8.01 19.50
N ASP A 87 11.83 -9.17 19.95
CA ASP A 87 10.58 -9.35 20.67
C ASP A 87 10.88 -9.45 22.15
N ILE A 88 10.33 -8.53 22.94
CA ILE A 88 10.59 -8.48 24.40
C ILE A 88 9.39 -9.10 25.12
N TYR A 89 9.59 -10.25 25.68
CA TYR A 89 8.55 -10.93 26.46
C TYR A 89 9.16 -11.79 27.57
N ARG A 90 8.30 -12.20 28.51
CA ARG A 90 8.65 -13.12 29.58
C ARG A 90 8.24 -14.53 29.15
N ALA A 91 9.24 -15.40 28.94
CA ALA A 91 8.99 -16.82 28.69
C ALA A 91 8.21 -17.48 29.84
N ALA A 92 7.52 -18.58 29.55
CA ALA A 92 6.85 -19.37 30.59
C ALA A 92 7.87 -19.74 31.70
N PHE A 93 7.48 -19.52 32.94
CA PHE A 93 8.34 -19.70 34.15
C PHE A 93 9.54 -18.75 34.25
N GLY A 94 9.75 -17.83 33.31
CA GLY A 94 10.78 -16.82 33.36
C GLY A 94 10.51 -15.79 34.49
N ARG A 95 11.59 -15.31 35.15
CA ARG A 95 11.46 -14.30 36.21
C ARG A 95 11.35 -12.87 35.64
N ARG A 96 11.92 -12.62 34.48
CA ARG A 96 12.02 -11.29 33.83
C ARG A 96 11.70 -11.37 32.35
N ALA A 97 11.24 -10.27 31.77
CA ALA A 97 11.16 -10.11 30.33
C ALA A 97 12.58 -9.96 29.78
N THR A 98 12.85 -10.69 28.71
CA THR A 98 14.17 -10.69 28.02
C THR A 98 13.95 -10.40 26.53
N PRO A 99 14.92 -9.75 25.86
CA PRO A 99 14.88 -9.57 24.42
C PRO A 99 15.20 -10.90 23.72
N HIS A 100 14.40 -11.21 22.71
CA HIS A 100 14.59 -12.35 21.82
C HIS A 100 14.82 -11.81 20.41
N PRO A 101 16.06 -11.84 19.89
CA PRO A 101 16.37 -11.38 18.55
C PRO A 101 15.56 -12.19 17.52
N ARG A 102 14.94 -11.47 16.59
CA ARG A 102 14.02 -12.09 15.62
C ARG A 102 14.81 -12.79 14.51
N GLN A 103 14.48 -14.05 14.26
CA GLN A 103 15.09 -14.90 13.21
C GLN A 103 14.10 -15.19 12.06
N CYS A 104 12.80 -15.05 12.29
CA CYS A 104 11.77 -15.32 11.31
C CYS A 104 11.55 -14.18 10.31
N ILE A 105 10.93 -14.53 9.18
CA ILE A 105 10.40 -13.59 8.18
C ILE A 105 8.91 -13.83 7.98
N PHE A 106 8.25 -12.85 7.32
CA PHE A 106 6.82 -12.90 7.09
C PHE A 106 6.52 -12.91 5.59
N PHE A 107 5.57 -13.74 5.22
CA PHE A 107 4.91 -13.71 3.93
C PHE A 107 3.47 -13.29 4.10
N GLY A 108 2.98 -12.51 3.16
CA GLY A 108 1.57 -12.19 3.07
C GLY A 108 0.91 -12.91 1.90
N THR A 109 -0.36 -13.25 2.04
CA THR A 109 -1.16 -13.77 0.93
C THR A 109 -2.46 -12.99 0.81
N THR A 110 -2.90 -12.79 -0.42
CA THR A 110 -4.19 -12.19 -0.72
C THR A 110 -4.76 -12.72 -2.03
N ASN A 111 -6.09 -12.76 -2.13
CA ASN A 111 -6.79 -13.09 -3.37
C ASN A 111 -7.20 -11.84 -4.15
N ALA A 112 -7.01 -10.65 -3.57
CA ALA A 112 -7.31 -9.40 -4.24
C ALA A 112 -6.19 -9.01 -5.21
N GLU A 113 -6.52 -8.66 -6.43
CA GLU A 113 -5.56 -8.16 -7.41
C GLU A 113 -5.07 -6.76 -7.07
N SER A 114 -5.93 -5.95 -6.45
CA SER A 114 -5.64 -4.58 -6.00
C SER A 114 -6.41 -4.26 -4.72
N GLY A 115 -6.18 -3.09 -4.13
CA GLY A 115 -6.99 -2.60 -3.01
C GLY A 115 -6.67 -3.19 -1.64
N TYR A 116 -5.63 -3.98 -1.50
CA TYR A 116 -5.24 -4.56 -0.21
C TYR A 116 -4.22 -3.71 0.57
N LEU A 117 -3.62 -2.71 -0.06
CA LEU A 117 -2.82 -1.69 0.61
C LEU A 117 -3.63 -0.40 0.73
N ARG A 118 -3.79 0.12 1.95
CA ARG A 118 -4.73 1.23 2.25
C ARG A 118 -4.07 2.55 2.61
N ASP A 119 -2.77 2.67 2.46
CA ASP A 119 -2.06 3.90 2.82
C ASP A 119 -1.00 4.21 1.76
N THR A 120 -0.88 5.48 1.42
CA THR A 120 0.14 5.99 0.50
C THR A 120 1.53 6.04 1.13
N THR A 121 1.63 6.02 2.47
CA THR A 121 2.89 6.09 3.21
C THR A 121 3.23 4.75 3.87
N GLY A 122 4.50 4.37 3.87
CA GLY A 122 4.97 3.17 4.58
C GLY A 122 4.77 1.83 3.88
N ASN A 123 4.23 1.81 2.65
CA ASN A 123 4.04 0.58 1.86
C ASN A 123 5.35 -0.08 1.42
N ARG A 124 6.49 0.57 1.56
CA ARG A 124 7.82 0.01 1.26
C ARG A 124 8.11 -1.32 1.96
N ARG A 125 7.36 -1.64 3.03
CA ARG A 125 7.49 -2.90 3.76
C ARG A 125 6.78 -4.06 3.08
N PHE A 126 5.89 -3.79 2.16
CA PHE A 126 5.14 -4.79 1.41
C PHE A 126 5.73 -4.89 0.01
N TRP A 127 6.16 -6.07 -0.36
CA TRP A 127 6.64 -6.36 -1.72
C TRP A 127 5.61 -7.21 -2.44
N PRO A 128 4.67 -6.59 -3.17
CA PRO A 128 3.67 -7.32 -3.94
C PRO A 128 4.32 -8.12 -5.07
N VAL A 129 3.91 -9.37 -5.18
CA VAL A 129 4.28 -10.25 -6.29
C VAL A 129 3.02 -10.86 -6.85
N LYS A 130 2.72 -10.50 -8.09
CA LYS A 130 1.58 -11.08 -8.81
C LYS A 130 1.84 -12.54 -9.13
N THR A 131 0.89 -13.38 -8.76
CA THR A 131 0.92 -14.82 -8.99
C THR A 131 -0.29 -15.22 -9.84
N PRO A 132 -0.21 -15.08 -11.19
CA PRO A 132 -1.38 -15.30 -12.06
C PRO A 132 -1.82 -16.75 -12.15
N GLY A 133 -1.00 -17.68 -11.69
CA GLY A 133 -1.22 -19.11 -11.89
C GLY A 133 -0.75 -19.58 -13.27
N GLY A 134 -1.02 -20.84 -13.63
CA GLY A 134 -0.71 -21.39 -14.97
C GLY A 134 0.78 -21.68 -15.20
N GLY A 135 1.59 -21.75 -14.16
CA GLY A 135 2.99 -22.18 -14.27
C GLY A 135 3.13 -23.63 -14.70
N ALA A 136 4.28 -23.98 -15.26
CA ALA A 136 4.59 -25.33 -15.72
C ALA A 136 4.60 -26.38 -14.59
N LYS A 137 4.83 -25.94 -13.35
CA LYS A 137 4.84 -26.79 -12.15
C LYS A 137 4.04 -26.11 -11.05
N HIS A 138 3.13 -26.84 -10.44
CA HIS A 138 2.34 -26.33 -9.32
C HIS A 138 3.11 -26.45 -8.01
N SER A 139 2.81 -25.56 -7.05
CA SER A 139 3.48 -25.56 -5.74
C SER A 139 3.32 -26.86 -4.95
N TRP A 140 2.22 -27.60 -5.14
CA TRP A 140 1.99 -28.91 -4.52
C TRP A 140 2.76 -30.06 -5.20
N GLU A 141 3.35 -29.83 -6.38
CA GLU A 141 4.19 -30.78 -7.10
C GLU A 141 5.67 -30.63 -6.78
N LEU A 142 6.06 -29.58 -6.04
CA LEU A 142 7.44 -29.39 -5.62
C LEU A 142 7.90 -30.54 -4.75
N THR A 143 8.98 -31.18 -5.16
CA THR A 143 9.61 -32.28 -4.42
C THR A 143 10.54 -31.73 -3.33
N HIS A 144 11.00 -32.60 -2.44
CA HIS A 144 12.03 -32.26 -1.47
C HIS A 144 13.34 -31.83 -2.16
N GLU A 145 13.68 -32.46 -3.29
CA GLU A 145 14.86 -32.09 -4.08
C GLU A 145 14.73 -30.67 -4.66
N ASP A 146 13.56 -30.32 -5.22
CA ASP A 146 13.31 -28.95 -5.70
C ASP A 146 13.53 -27.92 -4.58
N ILE A 147 12.98 -28.16 -3.41
CA ILE A 147 13.13 -27.26 -2.25
C ILE A 147 14.59 -27.20 -1.79
N SER A 148 15.27 -28.32 -1.73
CA SER A 148 16.69 -28.39 -1.38
C SER A 148 17.55 -27.62 -2.37
N GLN A 149 17.26 -27.72 -3.68
CA GLN A 149 17.95 -26.97 -4.72
C GLN A 149 17.72 -25.46 -4.59
N ILE A 150 16.48 -25.03 -4.36
CA ILE A 150 16.16 -23.61 -4.12
C ILE A 150 16.98 -23.06 -2.95
N TRP A 151 17.04 -23.79 -1.83
CA TRP A 151 17.81 -23.35 -0.67
C TRP A 151 19.33 -23.38 -0.90
N ALA A 152 19.84 -24.33 -1.67
CA ALA A 152 21.25 -24.36 -2.06
C ALA A 152 21.64 -23.12 -2.87
N GLU A 153 20.82 -22.74 -3.86
CA GLU A 153 21.04 -21.52 -4.65
C GLU A 153 20.96 -20.25 -3.81
N VAL A 154 19.97 -20.16 -2.90
CA VAL A 154 19.85 -19.02 -1.98
C VAL A 154 21.08 -18.89 -1.07
N LEU A 155 21.64 -20.00 -0.60
CA LEU A 155 22.86 -19.97 0.21
C LEU A 155 24.05 -19.43 -0.57
N VAL A 156 24.22 -19.80 -1.83
CA VAL A 156 25.27 -19.26 -2.70
C VAL A 156 25.10 -17.74 -2.89
N LEU A 157 23.86 -17.25 -3.08
CA LEU A 157 23.58 -15.81 -3.18
C LEU A 157 23.97 -15.09 -1.89
N VAL A 158 23.65 -15.65 -0.72
CA VAL A 158 24.04 -15.08 0.58
C VAL A 158 25.56 -15.03 0.75
N GLU A 159 26.27 -16.10 0.37
CA GLU A 159 27.73 -16.16 0.42
C GLU A 159 28.39 -15.16 -0.52
N ASN A 160 27.75 -14.88 -1.66
CA ASN A 160 28.17 -13.83 -2.60
C ASN A 160 27.82 -12.41 -2.15
N GLY A 161 27.25 -12.24 -0.97
CA GLY A 161 26.97 -10.93 -0.37
C GLY A 161 25.66 -10.31 -0.80
N GLU A 162 24.63 -11.13 -1.17
CA GLU A 162 23.28 -10.64 -1.45
C GLU A 162 22.74 -9.82 -0.29
N LYS A 163 22.12 -8.68 -0.62
CA LYS A 163 21.70 -7.68 0.37
C LYS A 163 20.23 -7.86 0.76
N LEU A 164 19.89 -7.43 1.98
CA LEU A 164 18.51 -7.46 2.51
C LEU A 164 17.63 -6.29 2.02
N HIS A 165 18.07 -5.56 1.01
CA HIS A 165 17.31 -4.48 0.38
C HIS A 165 17.36 -4.64 -1.14
N LEU A 166 16.30 -4.16 -1.79
CA LEU A 166 16.21 -4.22 -3.25
C LEU A 166 17.25 -3.31 -3.90
N ALA A 167 17.78 -3.74 -5.03
CA ALA A 167 18.55 -2.88 -5.92
C ALA A 167 17.65 -1.77 -6.50
N PRO A 168 18.19 -0.62 -6.96
CA PRO A 168 17.40 0.55 -7.37
C PRO A 168 16.36 0.27 -8.47
N ASP A 169 16.67 -0.60 -9.42
CA ASP A 169 15.76 -1.06 -10.48
C ASP A 169 14.59 -1.87 -9.92
N LEU A 170 14.88 -2.84 -9.05
CA LEU A 170 13.85 -3.62 -8.34
C LEU A 170 13.05 -2.77 -7.35
N GLU A 171 13.66 -1.77 -6.72
CA GLU A 171 12.94 -0.83 -5.86
C GLU A 171 11.92 -0.01 -6.67
N THR A 172 12.27 0.40 -7.89
CA THR A 172 11.35 1.09 -8.78
C THR A 172 10.18 0.21 -9.19
N LEU A 173 10.45 -1.05 -9.54
CA LEU A 173 9.41 -2.03 -9.84
C LEU A 173 8.50 -2.28 -8.62
N ALA A 174 9.08 -2.47 -7.43
CA ALA A 174 8.32 -2.66 -6.21
C ALA A 174 7.40 -1.46 -5.89
N LYS A 175 7.87 -0.23 -6.14
CA LYS A 175 7.04 0.99 -6.00
C LYS A 175 5.86 1.00 -6.98
N SER A 176 6.06 0.52 -8.23
CA SER A 176 4.97 0.39 -9.21
C SER A 176 3.93 -0.62 -8.73
N GLU A 177 4.35 -1.82 -8.34
CA GLU A 177 3.46 -2.85 -7.83
C GLU A 177 2.72 -2.40 -6.54
N GLN A 178 3.39 -1.66 -5.66
CA GLN A 178 2.76 -1.07 -4.47
C GLN A 178 1.67 -0.06 -4.82
N ARG A 179 1.85 0.73 -5.88
CA ARG A 179 0.82 1.68 -6.35
C ARG A 179 -0.39 0.96 -6.92
N GLU A 180 -0.19 -0.11 -7.68
CA GLU A 180 -1.28 -0.92 -8.21
C GLU A 180 -2.04 -1.67 -7.11
N ALA A 181 -1.33 -2.09 -6.05
CA ALA A 181 -1.91 -2.74 -4.89
C ALA A 181 -2.69 -1.79 -3.96
N LEU A 182 -2.59 -0.47 -4.15
CA LEU A 182 -3.33 0.51 -3.35
C LEU A 182 -4.84 0.39 -3.61
N GLU A 183 -5.61 0.58 -2.54
CA GLU A 183 -7.05 0.72 -2.64
C GLU A 183 -7.39 1.93 -3.52
N SER A 184 -8.12 1.69 -4.61
CA SER A 184 -8.68 2.75 -5.44
C SER A 184 -9.99 3.22 -4.81
N ASP A 185 -10.13 4.51 -4.58
CA ASP A 185 -11.43 5.09 -4.27
C ASP A 185 -12.27 5.08 -5.57
N GLU A 186 -13.49 4.56 -5.51
CA GLU A 186 -14.40 4.49 -6.65
C GLU A 186 -14.66 5.87 -7.28
N ARG A 187 -14.49 6.92 -6.49
CA ARG A 187 -14.62 8.31 -6.95
C ARG A 187 -13.43 8.80 -7.77
N GLU A 188 -12.31 8.04 -7.83
CA GLU A 188 -11.10 8.45 -8.56
C GLU A 188 -11.39 8.73 -10.04
N GLY A 189 -12.22 7.91 -10.69
CA GLY A 189 -12.65 8.13 -12.07
C GLY A 189 -13.38 9.46 -12.25
N LEU A 190 -14.31 9.78 -11.34
CA LEU A 190 -15.05 11.05 -11.36
C LEU A 190 -14.14 12.25 -11.12
N VAL A 191 -13.18 12.10 -10.18
CA VAL A 191 -12.20 13.17 -9.90
C VAL A 191 -11.30 13.40 -11.12
N ARG A 192 -10.88 12.34 -11.80
CA ARG A 192 -10.09 12.43 -13.04
C ARG A 192 -10.84 13.18 -14.11
N GLU A 193 -12.07 12.78 -14.42
CA GLU A 193 -12.94 13.42 -15.41
C GLU A 193 -13.15 14.92 -15.08
N TYR A 194 -13.38 15.24 -13.80
CA TYR A 194 -13.49 16.61 -13.33
C TYR A 194 -12.22 17.44 -13.58
N LEU A 195 -11.04 16.86 -13.35
CA LEU A 195 -9.75 17.52 -13.54
C LEU A 195 -9.41 17.73 -15.03
N GLU A 196 -9.82 16.81 -15.89
CA GLU A 196 -9.62 16.85 -17.35
C GLU A 196 -10.66 17.70 -18.07
N THR A 197 -11.77 18.03 -17.41
CA THR A 197 -12.83 18.87 -17.99
C THR A 197 -12.29 20.27 -18.29
N LEU A 198 -12.36 20.69 -19.56
CA LEU A 198 -12.01 22.05 -19.96
C LEU A 198 -13.00 23.06 -19.38
N LEU A 199 -12.48 24.16 -18.87
CA LEU A 199 -13.24 25.21 -18.22
C LEU A 199 -13.56 26.35 -19.20
N PRO A 200 -14.67 27.09 -19.03
CA PRO A 200 -14.91 28.32 -19.76
C PRO A 200 -13.97 29.43 -19.26
N GLU A 201 -13.68 30.42 -20.07
CA GLU A 201 -12.76 31.53 -19.75
C GLU A 201 -13.21 32.34 -18.51
N ASP A 202 -14.52 32.43 -18.27
CA ASP A 202 -15.12 33.14 -17.16
C ASP A 202 -15.25 32.30 -15.86
N TRP A 203 -14.63 31.11 -15.80
CA TRP A 203 -14.75 30.16 -14.68
C TRP A 203 -14.53 30.76 -13.31
N ASP A 204 -13.49 31.59 -13.15
CA ASP A 204 -13.15 32.19 -11.87
C ASP A 204 -14.22 33.21 -11.36
N GLY A 205 -15.00 33.75 -12.27
CA GLY A 205 -16.12 34.65 -11.95
C GLY A 205 -17.46 33.94 -11.69
N MET A 206 -17.57 32.64 -12.01
CA MET A 206 -18.81 31.89 -11.84
C MET A 206 -19.08 31.56 -10.37
N ASP A 207 -20.35 31.61 -9.99
CA ASP A 207 -20.78 31.13 -8.69
C ASP A 207 -20.87 29.59 -8.66
N LEU A 208 -21.08 29.03 -7.46
CA LEU A 208 -21.11 27.57 -7.29
C LEU A 208 -22.24 26.89 -8.07
N PHE A 209 -23.38 27.55 -8.21
CA PHE A 209 -24.52 27.00 -8.95
C PHE A 209 -24.20 26.95 -10.44
N ASP A 210 -23.63 27.99 -11.01
CA ASP A 210 -23.21 28.07 -12.40
C ASP A 210 -22.14 27.03 -12.73
N ARG A 211 -21.13 26.86 -11.86
CA ARG A 211 -20.08 25.86 -12.00
C ARG A 211 -20.63 24.44 -12.01
N ARG A 212 -21.54 24.12 -11.08
CA ARG A 212 -22.22 22.80 -11.04
C ARG A 212 -23.08 22.56 -12.27
N SER A 213 -23.81 23.59 -12.72
CA SER A 213 -24.65 23.52 -13.93
C SER A 213 -23.81 23.26 -15.17
N PHE A 214 -22.65 23.91 -15.29
CA PHE A 214 -21.70 23.70 -16.37
C PHE A 214 -21.15 22.26 -16.35
N LEU A 215 -20.67 21.79 -15.20
CA LEU A 215 -20.13 20.43 -15.04
C LEU A 215 -21.17 19.34 -15.32
N ALA A 216 -22.42 19.59 -14.98
CA ALA A 216 -23.54 18.66 -15.24
C ALA A 216 -24.05 18.72 -16.71
N GLY A 217 -23.50 19.59 -17.54
CA GLY A 217 -23.96 19.76 -18.90
C GLY A 217 -25.34 20.42 -19.03
N VAL A 218 -25.87 21.04 -17.96
CA VAL A 218 -27.18 21.64 -17.89
C VAL A 218 -27.06 23.16 -18.14
N ASN A 219 -27.91 23.72 -19.00
CA ASN A 219 -27.96 25.16 -19.29
C ASN A 219 -26.64 25.80 -19.79
N ASN A 220 -25.82 25.08 -20.54
CA ASN A 220 -24.58 25.59 -21.12
C ASN A 220 -24.79 26.51 -22.33
N ILE A 221 -25.85 27.36 -22.32
CA ILE A 221 -26.19 28.25 -23.45
C ILE A 221 -25.02 29.24 -23.65
N GLY A 222 -24.17 28.96 -24.68
CA GLY A 222 -23.08 29.84 -25.11
C GLY A 222 -21.76 29.68 -24.33
N ARG A 223 -21.68 28.79 -23.33
CA ARG A 223 -20.43 28.49 -22.61
C ARG A 223 -19.78 27.21 -23.11
N VAL A 224 -18.56 27.32 -23.61
CA VAL A 224 -17.76 26.18 -24.08
C VAL A 224 -16.49 26.13 -23.27
N GLY A 225 -16.11 24.95 -22.80
CA GLY A 225 -14.84 24.76 -22.10
C GLY A 225 -13.68 24.83 -23.10
N THR A 226 -12.74 25.74 -22.87
CA THR A 226 -11.57 25.99 -23.73
C THR A 226 -10.27 25.98 -22.95
N VAL A 227 -10.32 26.18 -21.63
CA VAL A 227 -9.14 26.36 -20.76
C VAL A 227 -8.91 25.09 -19.95
N ALA A 228 -7.69 24.55 -20.00
CA ALA A 228 -7.30 23.43 -19.14
C ALA A 228 -7.22 23.88 -17.67
N ARG A 229 -7.64 23.00 -16.76
CA ARG A 229 -7.53 23.25 -15.33
C ARG A 229 -6.06 23.16 -14.89
N THR A 230 -5.52 24.24 -14.38
CA THR A 230 -4.13 24.32 -13.90
C THR A 230 -4.02 24.27 -12.37
N ARG A 231 -5.10 24.51 -11.67
CA ARG A 231 -5.17 24.55 -10.21
C ARG A 231 -6.46 23.94 -9.70
N VAL A 232 -6.42 23.35 -8.52
CA VAL A 232 -7.59 22.76 -7.84
C VAL A 232 -7.35 22.72 -6.33
N CYS A 233 -8.41 22.72 -5.56
CA CYS A 233 -8.35 22.42 -4.15
C CYS A 233 -9.40 21.38 -3.72
N ASN A 234 -9.17 20.70 -2.59
CA ASN A 234 -10.07 19.66 -2.09
C ASN A 234 -11.50 20.15 -1.91
N MET A 235 -11.67 21.42 -1.52
CA MET A 235 -12.99 22.03 -1.31
C MET A 235 -13.74 22.27 -2.63
N GLU A 236 -13.04 22.60 -3.71
CA GLU A 236 -13.63 22.70 -5.06
C GLU A 236 -14.22 21.35 -5.49
N ILE A 237 -13.42 20.29 -5.42
CA ILE A 237 -13.89 18.92 -5.73
C ILE A 237 -15.09 18.55 -4.87
N TRP A 238 -15.00 18.84 -3.56
CA TRP A 238 -16.07 18.51 -2.62
C TRP A 238 -17.38 19.21 -2.92
N CYS A 239 -17.30 20.52 -3.23
CA CYS A 239 -18.49 21.33 -3.50
C CYS A 239 -18.97 21.21 -4.94
N GLU A 240 -18.07 21.29 -5.91
CA GLU A 240 -18.44 21.36 -7.33
C GLU A 240 -18.78 19.99 -7.91
N LEU A 241 -17.92 18.99 -7.69
CA LEU A 241 -18.11 17.65 -8.22
C LEU A 241 -19.09 16.83 -7.38
N PHE A 242 -18.88 16.74 -6.07
CA PHE A 242 -19.71 15.89 -5.21
C PHE A 242 -20.96 16.58 -4.68
N GLY A 243 -21.17 17.86 -4.99
CA GLY A 243 -22.39 18.56 -4.64
C GLY A 243 -22.60 18.77 -3.13
N LYS A 244 -21.55 18.62 -2.32
CA LYS A 244 -21.62 18.69 -0.85
C LYS A 244 -21.43 20.12 -0.32
N ASP A 245 -21.82 20.35 0.95
CA ASP A 245 -21.62 21.64 1.62
C ASP A 245 -20.20 21.79 2.11
N GLN A 246 -19.66 23.02 2.11
CA GLN A 246 -18.30 23.34 2.57
C GLN A 246 -18.05 22.85 4.00
N GLY A 247 -19.01 23.06 4.90
CA GLY A 247 -18.91 22.66 6.30
C GLY A 247 -18.90 21.16 6.56
N SER A 248 -19.24 20.34 5.54
CA SER A 248 -19.29 18.88 5.66
C SER A 248 -17.97 18.19 5.29
N LEU A 249 -16.96 18.91 4.76
CA LEU A 249 -15.66 18.34 4.44
C LEU A 249 -14.85 18.04 5.71
N GLY A 250 -14.91 16.81 6.17
CA GLY A 250 -14.13 16.32 7.30
C GLY A 250 -12.65 16.04 6.94
N ARG A 251 -11.81 15.91 7.96
CA ARG A 251 -10.37 15.67 7.80
C ARG A 251 -10.08 14.37 7.04
N ALA A 252 -10.87 13.33 7.27
CA ALA A 252 -10.71 12.03 6.59
C ALA A 252 -10.95 12.17 5.09
N GLU A 253 -12.06 12.82 4.68
CA GLU A 253 -12.38 13.05 3.28
C GLU A 253 -11.38 13.96 2.58
N SER A 254 -10.93 15.02 3.27
CA SER A 254 -9.87 15.89 2.74
C SER A 254 -8.56 15.13 2.51
N ASN A 255 -8.19 14.18 3.38
CA ASN A 255 -7.01 13.34 3.20
C ASN A 255 -7.20 12.35 2.02
N ASN A 256 -8.40 11.79 1.83
CA ASN A 256 -8.70 10.92 0.71
C ASN A 256 -8.59 11.67 -0.62
N LEU A 257 -9.18 12.87 -0.72
CA LEU A 257 -9.04 13.72 -1.91
C LEU A 257 -7.58 14.09 -2.20
N THR A 258 -6.80 14.41 -1.16
CA THR A 258 -5.36 14.66 -1.30
C THR A 258 -4.62 13.44 -1.87
N ALA A 259 -4.94 12.25 -1.40
CA ALA A 259 -4.35 11.01 -1.90
C ALA A 259 -4.70 10.76 -3.38
N MET A 260 -5.97 10.99 -3.77
CA MET A 260 -6.41 10.89 -5.17
C MET A 260 -5.68 11.90 -6.06
N LEU A 261 -5.62 13.18 -5.68
CA LEU A 261 -4.92 14.21 -6.43
C LEU A 261 -3.45 13.86 -6.64
N THR A 262 -2.76 13.42 -5.58
CA THR A 262 -1.36 13.00 -5.66
C THR A 262 -1.19 11.80 -6.61
N LYS A 263 -2.10 10.83 -6.57
CA LYS A 263 -2.11 9.66 -7.46
C LYS A 263 -2.32 10.06 -8.92
N LEU A 264 -3.13 11.08 -9.16
CA LEU A 264 -3.41 11.66 -10.47
C LEU A 264 -2.34 12.65 -10.96
N GLY A 265 -1.20 12.76 -10.26
CA GLY A 265 -0.07 13.58 -10.68
C GLY A 265 -0.17 15.06 -10.26
N TRP A 266 -1.11 15.40 -9.37
CA TRP A 266 -1.25 16.79 -8.90
C TRP A 266 -0.36 17.04 -7.68
N VAL A 267 0.43 18.10 -7.73
CA VAL A 267 1.41 18.46 -6.71
C VAL A 267 0.86 19.57 -5.82
N ARG A 268 1.07 19.42 -4.53
CA ARG A 268 0.64 20.41 -3.53
C ARG A 268 1.58 21.61 -3.53
N LYS A 269 1.04 22.82 -3.71
CA LYS A 269 1.83 24.05 -3.55
C LYS A 269 2.26 24.27 -2.10
N GLU A 270 3.52 24.67 -1.90
CA GLU A 270 4.07 24.98 -0.58
C GLU A 270 3.46 26.28 0.01
N LYS A 271 3.21 27.28 -0.83
CA LYS A 271 2.57 28.54 -0.41
C LYS A 271 1.06 28.36 -0.29
N LYS A 272 0.53 28.73 0.86
CA LYS A 272 -0.92 28.79 1.11
C LYS A 272 -1.51 29.96 0.33
N GLU A 273 -2.06 29.69 -0.85
CA GLU A 273 -2.90 30.63 -1.58
C GLU A 273 -4.36 30.43 -1.20
N ARG A 274 -5.06 31.54 -0.93
CA ARG A 274 -6.51 31.48 -0.71
C ARG A 274 -7.24 31.54 -2.05
N VAL A 275 -7.82 30.43 -2.44
CA VAL A 275 -8.73 30.38 -3.61
C VAL A 275 -10.10 30.90 -3.18
N ARG A 276 -10.57 31.96 -3.80
CA ARG A 276 -11.98 32.38 -3.65
C ARG A 276 -12.88 31.44 -4.46
N PRO A 277 -14.01 30.97 -3.92
CA PRO A 277 -14.58 31.28 -2.59
C PRO A 277 -14.14 30.33 -1.47
N TYR A 278 -13.27 29.36 -1.70
CA TYR A 278 -13.07 28.20 -0.81
C TYR A 278 -11.96 28.35 0.25
N GLY A 279 -11.01 29.26 0.06
CA GLY A 279 -9.98 29.58 1.06
C GLY A 279 -9.03 28.43 1.45
N CYS A 280 -8.80 27.44 0.58
CA CYS A 280 -8.05 26.21 0.86
C CYS A 280 -6.70 26.12 0.14
N LEU A 281 -5.95 25.05 0.44
CA LEU A 281 -4.65 24.76 -0.16
C LEU A 281 -4.80 24.31 -1.62
N LEU A 282 -3.94 24.82 -2.50
CA LEU A 282 -3.92 24.52 -3.93
C LEU A 282 -3.04 23.32 -4.26
N TYR A 283 -3.49 22.59 -5.27
CA TYR A 283 -2.72 21.63 -6.03
C TYR A 283 -2.59 22.12 -7.48
N THR A 284 -1.44 21.90 -8.11
CA THR A 284 -1.16 22.25 -9.51
C THR A 284 -0.80 20.98 -10.28
N SER A 285 -1.08 20.95 -11.58
CA SER A 285 -0.56 19.92 -12.46
C SER A 285 0.93 20.15 -12.71
N ASP A 286 1.73 19.08 -12.86
CA ASP A 286 3.18 19.18 -13.19
C ASP A 286 3.43 19.98 -14.47
N ALA A 287 2.49 20.03 -15.39
CA ALA A 287 2.56 20.82 -16.63
C ALA A 287 2.43 22.35 -16.43
N ALA A 288 2.08 22.82 -15.23
CA ALA A 288 1.86 24.25 -14.96
C ALA A 288 3.12 24.98 -14.47
N ASP A 289 4.18 24.27 -14.10
CA ASP A 289 5.44 24.86 -13.63
C ASP A 289 6.45 25.11 -14.77
N GLU A 290 6.11 24.76 -16.05
CA GLU A 290 6.93 25.03 -17.25
C GLU A 290 6.49 26.28 -18.05
N LEU A 291 5.55 27.07 -17.56
CA LEU A 291 5.10 28.35 -18.11
C LEU A 291 5.38 29.45 -17.06
#